data_1fcd26c84ceea1e3167ab9d26c9453e5
#
_entry.id   1fcd26c84ceea1e3167ab9d26c9453e5
#
_cell.length_a   1.000
_cell.length_b   1.000
_cell.length_c   1.000
_cell.angle_alpha   90.00
_cell.angle_beta   90.00
_cell.angle_gamma   90.00
#
_symmetry.space_group_name_H-M   'P 1'
#
loop_
_entity.id
_entity.type
_entity.pdbx_description
1 polymer ?
#
loop_
_entity_poly.entity_id
_entity_poly.type
_entity_poly.pdbx_seq_one_letter_code
_entity_poly.pdbx_strand_id
1 'polypeptide(L)'
;MDVLIIEDESKARNLIRNILVKNCSFVANIYEAKNLLDGVDMIREQAPHLVFLDIEMPGQQGTEIFNHFDKSEINFEIVFTTAYDQYALTAFEMNAVDYILKPLRPKRVVEITEKIHIDFQKNTINHKLEELRQSLQSNRFKKIGLPMSDGILFLPLADIIHLEADGMYTKFHTTKDGTKVVSKPLKHFEGLLDSGNGFYRPHRSHI
;
A
#
# COMPACT_ATOMS: atom_id res chain seq x y z
N MET A 1 -7.61 17.29 4.03
CA MET A 1 -7.74 15.85 3.81
C MET A 1 -8.27 15.22 5.09
N ASP A 2 -9.27 14.36 5.00
CA ASP A 2 -9.86 13.68 6.16
C ASP A 2 -9.29 12.26 6.25
N VAL A 3 -8.97 11.84 7.46
CA VAL A 3 -8.29 10.57 7.74
C VAL A 3 -9.12 9.76 8.72
N LEU A 4 -9.28 8.46 8.47
CA LEU A 4 -9.85 7.49 9.41
C LEU A 4 -8.76 6.54 9.88
N ILE A 5 -8.75 6.21 11.16
CA ILE A 5 -7.87 5.22 11.77
C ILE A 5 -8.74 4.08 12.29
N ILE A 6 -8.57 2.88 11.74
CA ILE A 6 -9.25 1.65 12.17
C ILE A 6 -8.21 0.75 12.81
N GLU A 7 -8.22 0.69 14.13
CA GLU A 7 -7.18 0.00 14.92
C GLU A 7 -7.78 -0.34 16.30
N ASP A 8 -7.74 -1.59 16.71
CA ASP A 8 -8.31 -2.04 17.99
C ASP A 8 -7.44 -1.61 19.19
N GLU A 9 -6.12 -1.60 19.00
CA GLU A 9 -5.18 -1.22 20.05
C GLU A 9 -5.15 0.30 20.25
N SER A 10 -5.65 0.77 21.41
CA SER A 10 -5.75 2.20 21.71
C SER A 10 -4.41 2.94 21.69
N LYS A 11 -3.29 2.25 22.02
CA LYS A 11 -1.95 2.85 21.99
C LYS A 11 -1.48 3.09 20.56
N ALA A 12 -1.67 2.15 19.65
CA ALA A 12 -1.32 2.29 18.24
C ALA A 12 -2.19 3.34 17.55
N ARG A 13 -3.51 3.33 17.81
CA ARG A 13 -4.46 4.33 17.33
C ARG A 13 -4.08 5.74 17.76
N ASN A 14 -3.81 5.94 19.06
CA ASN A 14 -3.35 7.23 19.60
C ASN A 14 -2.01 7.67 19.03
N LEU A 15 -1.10 6.72 18.76
CA LEU A 15 0.20 7.02 18.16
C LEU A 15 0.03 7.61 16.75
N ILE A 16 -0.76 6.95 15.88
CA ILE A 16 -1.04 7.46 14.52
C ILE A 16 -1.67 8.85 14.62
N ARG A 17 -2.73 9.00 15.43
CA ARG A 17 -3.38 10.31 15.65
C ARG A 17 -2.40 11.40 16.03
N ASN A 18 -1.55 11.14 17.02
CA ASN A 18 -0.58 12.12 17.51
C ASN A 18 0.47 12.49 16.44
N ILE A 19 0.89 11.52 15.63
CA ILE A 19 1.79 11.78 14.51
C ILE A 19 1.13 12.72 13.51
N LEU A 20 -0.09 12.42 13.09
CA LEU A 20 -0.83 13.21 12.12
C LEU A 20 -1.08 14.64 12.62
N VAL A 21 -1.58 14.79 13.84
CA VAL A 21 -1.85 16.12 14.44
C VAL A 21 -0.60 16.99 14.52
N LYS A 22 0.57 16.38 14.84
CA LYS A 22 1.81 17.14 15.03
C LYS A 22 2.51 17.49 13.71
N ASN A 23 2.37 16.67 12.68
CA ASN A 23 3.24 16.77 11.51
C ASN A 23 2.49 17.00 10.19
N CYS A 24 1.17 16.76 10.13
CA CYS A 24 0.40 16.81 8.90
C CYS A 24 -0.69 17.90 8.98
N SER A 25 -0.31 19.18 8.93
CA SER A 25 -1.22 20.33 9.05
C SER A 25 -2.33 20.37 7.98
N PHE A 26 -2.15 19.64 6.88
CA PHE A 26 -3.14 19.48 5.80
C PHE A 26 -4.25 18.46 6.12
N VAL A 27 -4.13 17.71 7.22
CA VAL A 27 -5.20 16.83 7.71
C VAL A 27 -6.20 17.68 8.47
N ALA A 28 -7.44 17.74 7.98
CA ALA A 28 -8.51 18.56 8.55
C ALA A 28 -9.23 17.83 9.70
N ASN A 29 -9.64 16.58 9.44
CA ASN A 29 -10.37 15.78 10.43
C ASN A 29 -9.69 14.41 10.57
N ILE A 30 -9.70 13.88 11.81
CA ILE A 30 -9.22 12.53 12.12
C ILE A 30 -10.34 11.81 12.86
N TYR A 31 -10.86 10.76 12.21
CA TYR A 31 -11.85 9.86 12.75
C TYR A 31 -11.18 8.58 13.27
N GLU A 32 -11.80 7.91 14.22
CA GLU A 32 -11.24 6.71 14.86
C GLU A 32 -12.31 5.63 15.02
N ALA A 33 -11.98 4.40 14.60
CA ALA A 33 -12.78 3.20 14.84
C ALA A 33 -11.94 2.13 15.56
N LYS A 34 -12.59 1.27 16.34
CA LYS A 34 -11.94 0.23 17.15
C LYS A 34 -12.05 -1.16 16.54
N ASN A 35 -12.84 -1.31 15.49
CA ASN A 35 -13.07 -2.54 14.77
C ASN A 35 -13.47 -2.23 13.32
N LEU A 36 -13.50 -3.24 12.49
CA LEU A 36 -13.76 -3.10 11.06
C LEU A 36 -15.18 -2.56 10.78
N LEU A 37 -16.19 -3.05 11.48
CA LEU A 37 -17.59 -2.68 11.22
C LEU A 37 -17.85 -1.21 11.53
N ASP A 38 -17.40 -0.73 12.70
CA ASP A 38 -17.46 0.70 13.04
C ASP A 38 -16.72 1.54 11.99
N GLY A 39 -15.58 1.02 11.48
CA GLY A 39 -14.80 1.66 10.43
C GLY A 39 -15.56 1.74 9.11
N VAL A 40 -16.24 0.68 8.70
CA VAL A 40 -17.08 0.64 7.50
C VAL A 40 -18.21 1.67 7.58
N ASP A 41 -18.89 1.74 8.72
CA ASP A 41 -19.95 2.72 8.94
C ASP A 41 -19.39 4.16 8.88
N MET A 42 -18.25 4.41 9.52
CA MET A 42 -17.59 5.71 9.44
C MET A 42 -17.12 6.08 8.03
N ILE A 43 -16.67 5.11 7.22
CA ILE A 43 -16.32 5.38 5.82
C ILE A 43 -17.56 5.88 5.06
N ARG A 44 -18.70 5.24 5.24
CA ARG A 44 -19.96 5.63 4.59
C ARG A 44 -20.47 7.00 5.05
N GLU A 45 -20.34 7.29 6.33
CA GLU A 45 -20.85 8.54 6.92
C GLU A 45 -19.93 9.74 6.66
N GLN A 46 -18.61 9.54 6.79
CA GLN A 46 -17.63 10.63 6.81
C GLN A 46 -16.86 10.78 5.48
N ALA A 47 -16.93 9.78 4.58
CA ALA A 47 -16.22 9.74 3.31
C ALA A 47 -14.73 10.18 3.43
N PRO A 48 -13.93 9.53 4.29
CA PRO A 48 -12.53 9.90 4.49
C PRO A 48 -11.74 9.71 3.20
N HIS A 49 -10.67 10.49 3.05
CA HIS A 49 -9.78 10.38 1.89
C HIS A 49 -8.69 9.31 2.08
N LEU A 50 -8.30 9.05 3.33
CA LEU A 50 -7.27 8.10 3.72
C LEU A 50 -7.74 7.28 4.92
N VAL A 51 -7.55 5.97 4.85
CA VAL A 51 -7.84 5.02 5.92
C VAL A 51 -6.55 4.32 6.33
N PHE A 52 -6.11 4.51 7.57
CA PHE A 52 -5.14 3.61 8.22
C PHE A 52 -5.91 2.44 8.81
N LEU A 53 -5.57 1.23 8.40
CA LEU A 53 -6.32 0.03 8.74
C LEU A 53 -5.39 -1.07 9.27
N ASP A 54 -5.60 -1.48 10.53
CA ASP A 54 -4.93 -2.69 11.02
C ASP A 54 -5.48 -3.92 10.30
N ILE A 55 -4.58 -4.81 9.92
CA ILE A 55 -4.97 -6.10 9.32
C ILE A 55 -5.51 -7.06 10.38
N GLU A 56 -4.89 -7.10 11.56
CA GLU A 56 -5.26 -8.04 12.61
C GLU A 56 -6.04 -7.36 13.72
N MET A 57 -7.34 -7.52 13.67
CA MET A 57 -8.26 -7.09 14.72
C MET A 57 -9.08 -8.28 15.25
N PRO A 58 -9.46 -8.28 16.54
CA PRO A 58 -10.26 -9.37 17.12
C PRO A 58 -11.55 -9.62 16.35
N GLY A 59 -11.71 -10.84 15.84
CA GLY A 59 -12.93 -11.30 15.19
C GLY A 59 -13.05 -10.97 13.70
N GLN A 60 -12.22 -10.08 13.13
CA GLN A 60 -12.26 -9.71 11.72
C GLN A 60 -10.88 -9.29 11.22
N GLN A 61 -10.56 -9.65 10.00
CA GLN A 61 -9.34 -9.16 9.35
C GLN A 61 -9.60 -7.85 8.60
N GLY A 62 -8.68 -6.90 8.72
CA GLY A 62 -8.77 -5.62 8.00
C GLY A 62 -8.87 -5.78 6.47
N THR A 63 -8.31 -6.87 5.93
CA THR A 63 -8.43 -7.22 4.50
C THR A 63 -9.85 -7.50 4.04
N GLU A 64 -10.77 -7.80 4.96
CA GLU A 64 -12.19 -8.04 4.66
C GLU A 64 -12.95 -6.73 4.34
N ILE A 65 -12.33 -5.56 4.51
CA ILE A 65 -12.96 -4.26 4.22
C ILE A 65 -13.56 -4.20 2.81
N PHE A 66 -12.89 -4.83 1.84
CA PHE A 66 -13.35 -4.85 0.44
C PHE A 66 -14.61 -5.69 0.20
N ASN A 67 -15.00 -6.54 1.17
CA ASN A 67 -16.27 -7.27 1.11
C ASN A 67 -17.48 -6.39 1.46
N HIS A 68 -17.23 -5.21 2.02
CA HIS A 68 -18.26 -4.28 2.47
C HIS A 68 -18.56 -3.15 1.50
N PHE A 69 -17.78 -3.03 0.40
CA PHE A 69 -17.91 -1.97 -0.57
C PHE A 69 -17.90 -2.50 -2.00
N ASP A 70 -18.79 -1.99 -2.83
CA ASP A 70 -18.67 -2.15 -4.27
C ASP A 70 -17.48 -1.31 -4.79
N LYS A 71 -16.89 -1.74 -5.92
CA LYS A 71 -15.74 -1.05 -6.52
C LYS A 71 -15.96 0.44 -6.78
N SER A 72 -17.20 0.83 -7.05
CA SER A 72 -17.60 2.22 -7.29
C SER A 72 -17.72 3.06 -6.01
N GLU A 73 -17.79 2.42 -4.85
CA GLU A 73 -17.88 3.08 -3.54
C GLU A 73 -16.50 3.37 -2.94
N ILE A 74 -15.44 2.70 -3.44
CA ILE A 74 -14.08 2.88 -2.93
C ILE A 74 -13.49 4.18 -3.52
N ASN A 75 -13.72 5.28 -2.82
CA ASN A 75 -13.21 6.61 -3.14
C ASN A 75 -12.18 7.09 -2.11
N PHE A 76 -11.53 6.17 -1.42
CA PHE A 76 -10.55 6.43 -0.37
C PHE A 76 -9.30 5.59 -0.58
N GLU A 77 -8.18 6.08 -0.10
CA GLU A 77 -6.91 5.35 -0.11
C GLU A 77 -6.75 4.53 1.18
N ILE A 78 -6.17 3.34 1.10
CA ILE A 78 -5.91 2.49 2.26
C ILE A 78 -4.41 2.34 2.47
N VAL A 79 -4.01 2.54 3.72
CA VAL A 79 -2.68 2.19 4.23
C VAL A 79 -2.87 1.13 5.31
N PHE A 80 -2.45 -0.09 5.02
CA PHE A 80 -2.49 -1.14 6.01
C PHE A 80 -1.39 -0.98 7.07
N THR A 81 -1.75 -1.26 8.32
CA THR A 81 -0.80 -1.39 9.43
C THR A 81 -0.87 -2.81 9.99
N THR A 82 0.26 -3.42 10.34
CA THR A 82 0.28 -4.78 10.90
C THR A 82 1.63 -5.15 11.51
N ALA A 83 1.63 -6.17 12.38
CA ALA A 83 2.86 -6.75 12.92
C ALA A 83 3.53 -7.77 11.99
N TYR A 84 2.88 -8.19 10.89
CA TYR A 84 3.29 -9.31 10.05
C TYR A 84 3.62 -8.91 8.63
N ASP A 85 4.77 -9.34 8.15
CA ASP A 85 5.25 -9.07 6.79
C ASP A 85 4.56 -9.91 5.70
N GLN A 86 3.96 -11.02 6.07
CA GLN A 86 3.30 -11.95 5.14
C GLN A 86 2.08 -11.36 4.42
N TYR A 87 1.42 -10.35 4.98
CA TYR A 87 0.25 -9.71 4.38
C TYR A 87 0.60 -8.65 3.32
N ALA A 88 1.88 -8.39 3.10
CA ALA A 88 2.32 -7.41 2.13
C ALA A 88 1.87 -7.72 0.70
N LEU A 89 1.88 -9.00 0.31
CA LEU A 89 1.40 -9.44 -1.01
C LEU A 89 -0.12 -9.24 -1.13
N THR A 90 -0.86 -9.59 -0.09
CA THR A 90 -2.32 -9.44 -0.05
C THR A 90 -2.74 -7.96 -0.12
N ALA A 91 -2.06 -7.09 0.62
CA ALA A 91 -2.29 -5.65 0.57
C ALA A 91 -2.08 -5.08 -0.84
N PHE A 92 -1.08 -5.60 -1.55
CA PHE A 92 -0.79 -5.24 -2.93
C PHE A 92 -1.88 -5.68 -3.91
N GLU A 93 -2.35 -6.92 -3.81
CA GLU A 93 -3.45 -7.46 -4.64
C GLU A 93 -4.74 -6.64 -4.47
N MET A 94 -4.92 -6.03 -3.31
CA MET A 94 -6.07 -5.20 -2.94
C MET A 94 -5.95 -3.73 -3.34
N ASN A 95 -4.91 -3.33 -4.12
CA ASN A 95 -4.65 -1.93 -4.50
C ASN A 95 -4.47 -0.97 -3.31
N ALA A 96 -4.02 -1.46 -2.15
CA ALA A 96 -3.60 -0.58 -1.06
C ALA A 96 -2.46 0.34 -1.55
N VAL A 97 -2.50 1.61 -1.11
CA VAL A 97 -1.48 2.59 -1.53
C VAL A 97 -0.14 2.29 -0.89
N ASP A 98 -0.19 1.78 0.34
CA ASP A 98 1.03 1.47 1.09
C ASP A 98 0.74 0.49 2.25
N TYR A 99 1.81 0.09 2.93
CA TYR A 99 1.81 -0.88 4.00
C TYR A 99 2.87 -0.50 5.04
N ILE A 100 2.50 -0.48 6.32
CA ILE A 100 3.40 -0.11 7.41
C ILE A 100 3.51 -1.27 8.41
N LEU A 101 4.72 -1.76 8.60
CA LEU A 101 5.01 -2.73 9.65
C LEU A 101 5.07 -2.06 11.03
N LYS A 102 4.42 -2.65 12.01
CA LYS A 102 4.59 -2.31 13.42
C LYS A 102 5.98 -2.79 13.92
N PRO A 103 6.72 -2.01 14.72
CA PRO A 103 6.32 -0.77 15.37
C PRO A 103 6.27 0.42 14.42
N LEU A 104 5.18 1.20 14.53
CA LEU A 104 4.93 2.35 13.65
C LEU A 104 6.01 3.43 13.84
N ARG A 105 6.73 3.74 12.77
CA ARG A 105 7.76 4.78 12.75
C ARG A 105 7.12 6.11 12.35
N PRO A 106 7.21 7.19 13.18
CA PRO A 106 6.58 8.48 12.87
C PRO A 106 6.92 9.02 11.50
N LYS A 107 8.20 8.94 11.11
CA LYS A 107 8.68 9.39 9.80
C LYS A 107 7.94 8.71 8.65
N ARG A 108 7.74 7.37 8.74
CA ARG A 108 7.05 6.60 7.68
C ARG A 108 5.58 6.96 7.55
N VAL A 109 4.89 7.15 8.68
CA VAL A 109 3.48 7.60 8.68
C VAL A 109 3.35 8.96 8.00
N VAL A 110 4.25 9.91 8.32
CA VAL A 110 4.26 11.25 7.72
C VAL A 110 4.52 11.18 6.22
N GLU A 111 5.60 10.49 5.78
CA GLU A 111 5.97 10.34 4.36
C GLU A 111 4.83 9.79 3.51
N ILE A 112 4.15 8.74 4.01
CA ILE A 112 3.02 8.14 3.30
C ILE A 112 1.84 9.11 3.22
N THR A 113 1.53 9.78 4.33
CA THR A 113 0.41 10.73 4.39
C THR A 113 0.65 11.92 3.47
N GLU A 114 1.87 12.45 3.42
CA GLU A 114 2.27 13.53 2.50
C GLU A 114 2.19 13.10 1.04
N LYS A 115 2.68 11.90 0.72
CA LYS A 115 2.62 11.34 -0.63
C LYS A 115 1.16 11.24 -1.11
N ILE A 116 0.28 10.68 -0.28
CA ILE A 116 -1.14 10.54 -0.60
C ILE A 116 -1.79 11.92 -0.77
N HIS A 117 -1.46 12.88 0.09
CA HIS A 117 -1.95 14.25 -0.04
C HIS A 117 -1.55 14.90 -1.36
N ILE A 118 -0.28 14.77 -1.77
CA ILE A 118 0.22 15.29 -3.05
C ILE A 118 -0.47 14.61 -4.24
N ASP A 119 -0.63 13.31 -4.18
CA ASP A 119 -1.30 12.54 -5.25
C ASP A 119 -2.79 12.90 -5.32
N PHE A 120 -3.44 13.11 -4.20
CA PHE A 120 -4.82 13.60 -4.12
C PHE A 120 -4.97 14.99 -4.73
N GLN A 121 -4.03 15.90 -4.53
CA GLN A 121 -4.04 17.23 -5.15
C GLN A 121 -3.79 17.19 -6.67
N LYS A 122 -2.98 16.24 -7.15
CA LYS A 122 -2.67 16.11 -8.60
C LYS A 122 -3.74 15.40 -9.40
N ASN A 123 -4.51 14.54 -8.75
CA ASN A 123 -5.50 13.71 -9.40
C ASN A 123 -6.88 14.34 -9.35
N THR A 124 -7.24 15.04 -10.41
CA THR A 124 -8.67 15.21 -10.75
C THR A 124 -9.30 13.81 -10.95
N ILE A 125 -10.52 13.65 -10.42
CA ILE A 125 -11.33 12.40 -10.42
C ILE A 125 -11.27 11.63 -11.76
N ASN A 126 -11.11 12.34 -12.88
CA ASN A 126 -11.03 11.76 -14.22
C ASN A 126 -9.74 10.93 -14.47
N HIS A 127 -8.61 11.27 -13.85
CA HIS A 127 -7.38 10.53 -14.05
C HIS A 127 -7.41 9.19 -13.29
N LYS A 128 -7.99 9.18 -12.09
CA LYS A 128 -8.18 7.94 -11.31
C LYS A 128 -9.18 6.98 -11.95
N LEU A 129 -10.27 7.49 -12.52
CA LEU A 129 -11.25 6.68 -13.27
C LEU A 129 -10.63 6.04 -14.51
N GLU A 130 -9.74 6.75 -15.19
CA GLU A 130 -9.05 6.22 -16.38
C GLU A 130 -7.99 5.17 -16.01
N GLU A 131 -7.22 5.37 -14.92
CA GLU A 131 -6.29 4.37 -14.39
C GLU A 131 -7.00 3.11 -13.87
N LEU A 132 -8.13 3.26 -13.19
CA LEU A 132 -8.99 2.15 -12.78
C LEU A 132 -9.58 1.40 -13.97
N ARG A 133 -10.08 2.11 -14.99
CA ARG A 133 -10.54 1.50 -16.25
C ARG A 133 -9.42 0.70 -16.92
N GLN A 134 -8.23 1.25 -17.01
CA GLN A 134 -7.08 0.56 -17.63
C GLN A 134 -6.60 -0.64 -16.81
N SER A 135 -6.66 -0.59 -15.47
CA SER A 135 -6.31 -1.74 -14.63
C SER A 135 -7.37 -2.85 -14.65
N LEU A 136 -8.65 -2.50 -14.85
CA LEU A 136 -9.74 -3.48 -15.01
C LEU A 136 -9.75 -4.14 -16.40
N GLN A 137 -9.19 -3.49 -17.41
CA GLN A 137 -9.08 -4.04 -18.77
C GLN A 137 -7.79 -4.85 -18.99
N SER A 138 -6.76 -4.65 -18.19
CA SER A 138 -5.53 -5.44 -18.22
C SER A 138 -5.39 -6.17 -16.88
N ASN A 139 -5.47 -7.49 -16.89
CA ASN A 139 -5.13 -8.36 -15.76
C ASN A 139 -3.60 -8.30 -15.44
N ARG A 140 -3.00 -7.10 -15.52
CA ARG A 140 -1.56 -6.87 -15.40
C ARG A 140 -1.27 -6.01 -14.17
N PHE A 141 -0.52 -6.54 -13.25
CA PHE A 141 0.02 -5.79 -12.12
C PHE A 141 0.86 -4.60 -12.64
N LYS A 142 0.56 -3.39 -12.19
CA LYS A 142 1.34 -2.18 -12.57
C LYS A 142 2.48 -1.87 -11.61
N LYS A 143 2.47 -2.42 -10.41
CA LYS A 143 3.49 -2.20 -9.37
C LYS A 143 3.81 -3.52 -8.67
N ILE A 144 5.04 -3.67 -8.21
CA ILE A 144 5.49 -4.79 -7.37
C ILE A 144 5.85 -4.26 -5.98
N GLY A 145 5.39 -4.96 -4.93
CA GLY A 145 5.75 -4.67 -3.55
C GLY A 145 7.10 -5.32 -3.19
N LEU A 146 8.09 -4.50 -2.84
CA LEU A 146 9.41 -4.94 -2.43
C LEU A 146 9.57 -4.77 -0.92
N PRO A 147 9.73 -5.86 -0.13
CA PRO A 147 10.01 -5.76 1.30
C PRO A 147 11.39 -5.13 1.51
N MET A 148 11.41 -4.00 2.22
CA MET A 148 12.60 -3.26 2.59
C MET A 148 12.75 -3.26 4.12
N SER A 149 13.92 -2.87 4.64
CA SER A 149 14.19 -2.83 6.08
C SER A 149 13.27 -1.90 6.88
N ASP A 150 12.65 -0.95 6.22
CA ASP A 150 11.80 0.11 6.79
C ASP A 150 10.34 0.08 6.33
N GLY A 151 9.94 -1.00 5.62
CA GLY A 151 8.58 -1.17 5.12
C GLY A 151 8.53 -1.85 3.74
N ILE A 152 7.49 -1.58 2.96
CA ILE A 152 7.36 -2.08 1.60
C ILE A 152 7.45 -0.92 0.62
N LEU A 153 8.35 -1.06 -0.35
CA LEU A 153 8.46 -0.17 -1.49
C LEU A 153 7.57 -0.70 -2.63
N PHE A 154 6.58 0.07 -3.06
CA PHE A 154 5.81 -0.23 -4.27
C PHE A 154 6.50 0.36 -5.50
N LEU A 155 7.11 -0.51 -6.29
CA LEU A 155 7.87 -0.14 -7.49
C LEU A 155 7.01 -0.37 -8.74
N PRO A 156 6.77 0.67 -9.59
CA PRO A 156 6.10 0.49 -10.87
C PRO A 156 6.89 -0.49 -11.75
N LEU A 157 6.20 -1.45 -12.39
CA LEU A 157 6.84 -2.41 -13.30
C LEU A 157 7.52 -1.70 -14.47
N ALA A 158 6.95 -0.59 -14.94
CA ALA A 158 7.52 0.22 -16.01
C ALA A 158 8.86 0.90 -15.64
N ASP A 159 9.17 1.02 -14.34
CA ASP A 159 10.43 1.59 -13.88
C ASP A 159 11.52 0.52 -13.67
N ILE A 160 11.20 -0.76 -13.82
CA ILE A 160 12.15 -1.87 -13.72
C ILE A 160 12.84 -2.10 -15.06
N ILE A 161 14.17 -2.02 -15.08
CA ILE A 161 15.00 -2.33 -16.25
C ILE A 161 15.25 -3.83 -16.31
N HIS A 162 15.78 -4.40 -15.24
CA HIS A 162 16.02 -5.84 -15.08
C HIS A 162 16.24 -6.22 -13.62
N LEU A 163 16.15 -7.51 -13.33
CA LEU A 163 16.49 -8.10 -12.05
C LEU A 163 17.74 -8.97 -12.17
N GLU A 164 18.60 -8.92 -11.16
CA GLU A 164 19.80 -9.70 -11.04
C GLU A 164 19.80 -10.50 -9.73
N ALA A 165 20.08 -11.80 -9.81
CA ALA A 165 20.27 -12.65 -8.64
C ALA A 165 21.62 -12.39 -7.97
N ASP A 166 21.62 -12.18 -6.66
CA ASP A 166 22.82 -12.07 -5.82
C ASP A 166 22.67 -12.97 -4.57
N GLY A 167 22.90 -14.26 -4.76
CA GLY A 167 22.72 -15.27 -3.72
C GLY A 167 21.28 -15.36 -3.23
N MET A 168 21.04 -14.98 -1.96
CA MET A 168 19.71 -14.91 -1.33
C MET A 168 18.99 -13.58 -1.56
N TYR A 169 19.62 -12.66 -2.28
CA TYR A 169 19.09 -11.33 -2.59
C TYR A 169 18.75 -11.21 -4.06
N THR A 170 17.88 -10.26 -4.37
CA THR A 170 17.60 -9.84 -5.74
C THR A 170 17.84 -8.35 -5.86
N LYS A 171 18.61 -7.93 -6.86
CA LYS A 171 18.83 -6.54 -7.23
C LYS A 171 17.84 -6.14 -8.30
N PHE A 172 17.04 -5.11 -8.02
CA PHE A 172 16.14 -4.46 -8.96
C PHE A 172 16.83 -3.22 -9.53
N HIS A 173 17.18 -3.25 -10.80
CA HIS A 173 17.74 -2.09 -11.50
C HIS A 173 16.60 -1.25 -12.06
N THR A 174 16.52 0.02 -11.67
CA THR A 174 15.39 0.90 -11.98
C THR A 174 15.82 2.11 -12.78
N THR A 175 14.88 2.71 -13.51
CA THR A 175 15.12 3.89 -14.36
C THR A 175 15.34 5.18 -13.56
N LYS A 176 14.72 5.31 -12.37
CA LYS A 176 14.70 6.57 -11.61
C LYS A 176 15.42 6.48 -10.26
N ASP A 177 15.28 5.37 -9.55
CA ASP A 177 15.68 5.27 -8.15
C ASP A 177 16.93 4.42 -7.92
N GLY A 178 17.70 4.13 -8.98
CA GLY A 178 18.90 3.31 -8.93
C GLY A 178 18.60 1.84 -8.62
N THR A 179 19.55 1.15 -7.99
CA THR A 179 19.41 -0.27 -7.65
C THR A 179 18.80 -0.45 -6.27
N LYS A 180 17.73 -1.25 -6.17
CA LYS A 180 17.12 -1.69 -4.91
C LYS A 180 17.50 -3.14 -4.64
N VAL A 181 17.90 -3.45 -3.42
CA VAL A 181 18.28 -4.82 -3.01
C VAL A 181 17.22 -5.37 -2.07
N VAL A 182 16.70 -6.53 -2.41
CA VAL A 182 15.62 -7.19 -1.66
C VAL A 182 16.10 -8.52 -1.11
N SER A 183 15.85 -8.81 0.16
CA SER A 183 16.23 -10.05 0.85
C SER A 183 15.31 -11.23 0.49
N LYS A 184 15.12 -11.46 -0.80
CA LYS A 184 14.38 -12.59 -1.37
C LYS A 184 15.13 -13.09 -2.62
N PRO A 185 15.15 -14.40 -2.88
CA PRO A 185 15.80 -14.94 -4.07
C PRO A 185 15.01 -14.59 -5.34
N LEU A 186 15.70 -14.50 -6.49
CA LEU A 186 15.10 -14.15 -7.78
C LEU A 186 13.88 -15.02 -8.14
N LYS A 187 13.92 -16.30 -7.77
CA LYS A 187 12.81 -17.25 -7.97
C LYS A 187 11.50 -16.79 -7.33
N HIS A 188 11.56 -16.03 -6.24
CA HIS A 188 10.36 -15.49 -5.58
C HIS A 188 9.57 -14.55 -6.49
N PHE A 189 10.26 -13.87 -7.40
CA PHE A 189 9.66 -12.86 -8.28
C PHE A 189 9.23 -13.41 -9.65
N GLU A 190 9.58 -14.67 -9.98
CA GLU A 190 9.24 -15.27 -11.29
C GLU A 190 7.75 -15.32 -11.58
N GLY A 191 6.95 -15.70 -10.57
CA GLY A 191 5.50 -15.78 -10.72
C GLY A 191 4.80 -14.42 -10.78
N LEU A 192 5.49 -13.36 -10.31
CA LEU A 192 4.99 -11.98 -10.30
C LEU A 192 5.39 -11.21 -11.55
N LEU A 193 6.52 -11.63 -12.19
CA LEU A 193 7.11 -10.99 -13.36
C LEU A 193 7.15 -12.01 -14.50
N ASP A 194 6.01 -12.19 -15.13
CA ASP A 194 5.84 -13.10 -16.26
C ASP A 194 5.77 -12.36 -17.61
N SER A 195 5.67 -13.12 -18.69
CA SER A 195 5.53 -12.57 -20.04
C SER A 195 4.25 -11.72 -20.20
N GLY A 196 3.22 -11.97 -19.38
CA GLY A 196 2.00 -11.15 -19.32
C GLY A 196 2.26 -9.73 -18.84
N ASN A 197 3.28 -9.54 -18.00
CA ASN A 197 3.74 -8.27 -17.46
C ASN A 197 4.91 -7.65 -18.25
N GLY A 198 5.31 -8.25 -19.38
CA GLY A 198 6.37 -7.75 -20.24
C GLY A 198 7.79 -8.17 -19.81
N PHE A 199 7.91 -9.10 -18.87
CA PHE A 199 9.20 -9.62 -18.42
C PHE A 199 9.48 -11.00 -19.02
N TYR A 200 10.76 -11.26 -19.26
CA TYR A 200 11.25 -12.52 -19.76
C TYR A 200 12.51 -12.94 -18.99
N ARG A 201 12.61 -14.21 -18.67
CA ARG A 201 13.80 -14.76 -18.00
C ARG A 201 14.77 -15.39 -18.98
N PRO A 202 15.78 -14.65 -19.46
CA PRO A 202 16.77 -15.18 -20.43
C PRO A 202 17.80 -16.10 -19.78
N HIS A 203 18.03 -15.95 -18.47
CA HIS A 203 19.08 -16.68 -17.75
C HIS A 203 18.65 -16.97 -16.30
N ARG A 204 19.29 -17.98 -15.67
CA ARG A 204 19.02 -18.35 -14.26
C ARG A 204 19.24 -17.22 -13.24
N SER A 205 20.05 -16.23 -13.59
CA SER A 205 20.41 -15.11 -12.72
C SER A 205 19.77 -13.76 -13.12
N HIS A 206 18.96 -13.70 -14.19
CA HIS A 206 18.36 -12.44 -14.67
C HIS A 206 16.91 -12.64 -15.13
N ILE A 207 16.07 -11.63 -14.88
CA ILE A 207 14.73 -11.43 -15.42
C ILE A 207 14.68 -10.04 -16.07
#